data_8e233799b78e7b57a95c6134256aefe1
#
_entry.id   8e233799b78e7b57a95c6134256aefe1
#
_cell.length_a   1.000
_cell.length_b   1.000
_cell.length_c   1.000
_cell.angle_alpha   90.00
_cell.angle_beta   90.00
_cell.angle_gamma   90.00
#
_symmetry.space_group_name_H-M   'P 1'
#
loop_
_entity.id
_entity.type
_entity.pdbx_description
1 polymer ?
#
loop_
_entity_poly.entity_id
_entity_poly.type
_entity_poly.pdbx_seq_one_letter_code
_entity_poly.pdbx_strand_id
1 'polypeptide(L)'
;MLQNGDELAAFYKEPLGQWARHVLARRIREAWPSVRGLRLLTYGYGTPYMRGLDAERAIAAMPAQLGVPAKPSSRHARLVCAEDALPFPDVFFDRILIVHGLEGAEALRPLLRQLWRVLAPEGKILLIAPNRTSLWAQLDRSPFGHGRPFSRAELERLLRDAMFEPLRWERALYAPPFGPMRAHGWESIGTRLFPRIGGVHIVEASKSLYAPVGPGLAQPAKVALKAASDFNMDATSFSSEEK
;
A
#
# COMPACT_ATOMS: atom_id res chain seq x y z
N MET A 1 1.83 14.28 19.38
CA MET A 1 2.59 15.24 18.57
C MET A 1 2.62 14.72 17.16
N LEU A 2 2.34 15.54 16.13
CA LEU A 2 2.46 15.11 14.74
C LEU A 2 3.95 14.99 14.41
N GLN A 3 4.36 13.86 13.82
CA GLN A 3 5.74 13.68 13.35
C GLN A 3 6.03 14.59 12.17
N ASN A 4 7.25 15.07 12.08
CA ASN A 4 7.74 15.76 10.88
C ASN A 4 8.73 14.87 10.09
N GLY A 5 8.96 15.23 8.84
CA GLY A 5 9.86 14.48 7.95
C GLY A 5 11.31 14.42 8.42
N ASP A 6 11.78 15.43 9.16
CA ASP A 6 13.15 15.45 9.70
C ASP A 6 13.31 14.48 10.88
N GLU A 7 12.31 14.37 11.76
CA GLU A 7 12.28 13.37 12.83
C GLU A 7 12.32 11.94 12.28
N LEU A 8 11.52 11.67 11.24
CA LEU A 8 11.56 10.40 10.53
C LEU A 8 12.94 10.14 9.91
N ALA A 9 13.51 11.16 9.26
CA ALA A 9 14.84 11.05 8.68
C ALA A 9 15.92 10.79 9.73
N ALA A 10 15.82 11.39 10.92
CA ALA A 10 16.71 11.17 12.05
C ALA A 10 16.57 9.74 12.59
N PHE A 11 15.35 9.28 12.85
CA PHE A 11 15.07 7.92 13.31
C PHE A 11 15.68 6.87 12.38
N TYR A 12 15.48 6.98 11.07
CA TYR A 12 16.01 6.00 10.12
C TYR A 12 17.54 6.04 9.94
N LYS A 13 18.24 6.97 10.57
CA LYS A 13 19.72 6.98 10.70
C LYS A 13 20.19 6.27 11.95
N GLU A 14 19.35 6.15 12.97
CA GLU A 14 19.67 5.46 14.21
C GLU A 14 19.72 3.92 14.02
N PRO A 15 20.44 3.20 14.87
CA PRO A 15 20.55 1.74 14.78
C PRO A 15 19.20 1.02 14.81
N LEU A 16 18.23 1.51 15.61
CA LEU A 16 16.88 0.96 15.69
C LEU A 16 16.12 1.16 14.39
N GLY A 17 16.17 2.37 13.84
CA GLY A 17 15.53 2.72 12.58
C GLY A 17 16.14 2.00 11.38
N GLN A 18 17.46 1.81 11.37
CA GLN A 18 18.14 1.03 10.33
C GLN A 18 17.70 -0.44 10.36
N TRP A 19 17.61 -1.04 11.56
CA TRP A 19 17.10 -2.40 11.73
C TRP A 19 15.63 -2.50 11.28
N ALA A 20 14.76 -1.60 11.74
CA ALA A 20 13.34 -1.57 11.32
C ALA A 20 13.21 -1.45 9.81
N ARG A 21 14.00 -0.54 9.20
CA ARG A 21 14.06 -0.39 7.73
C ARG A 21 14.46 -1.68 7.05
N HIS A 22 15.49 -2.38 7.56
CA HIS A 22 15.94 -3.64 6.96
C HIS A 22 14.86 -4.72 6.99
N VAL A 23 14.19 -4.89 8.14
CA VAL A 23 13.09 -5.85 8.31
C VAL A 23 11.94 -5.53 7.35
N LEU A 24 11.47 -4.27 7.33
CA LEU A 24 10.36 -3.84 6.49
C LEU A 24 10.71 -3.91 5.00
N ALA A 25 11.92 -3.50 4.60
CA ALA A 25 12.37 -3.59 3.21
C ALA A 25 12.40 -5.04 2.71
N ARG A 26 12.75 -6.01 3.58
CA ARG A 26 12.68 -7.43 3.26
C ARG A 26 11.23 -7.86 3.01
N ARG A 27 10.29 -7.50 3.89
CA ARG A 27 8.85 -7.80 3.73
C ARG A 27 8.24 -7.18 2.48
N ILE A 28 8.63 -5.94 2.16
CA ILE A 28 8.20 -5.27 0.92
C ILE A 28 8.67 -6.05 -0.31
N ARG A 29 9.94 -6.50 -0.34
CA ARG A 29 10.47 -7.31 -1.45
C ARG A 29 9.84 -8.70 -1.52
N GLU A 30 9.49 -9.32 -0.39
CA GLU A 30 8.76 -10.59 -0.34
C GLU A 30 7.34 -10.44 -0.91
N ALA A 31 6.67 -9.29 -0.66
CA ALA A 31 5.36 -8.99 -1.23
C ALA A 31 5.46 -8.61 -2.72
N TRP A 32 6.48 -7.85 -3.10
CA TRP A 32 6.72 -7.37 -4.46
C TRP A 32 8.13 -7.73 -4.92
N PRO A 33 8.35 -8.97 -5.37
CA PRO A 33 9.69 -9.45 -5.79
C PRO A 33 10.27 -8.66 -6.96
N SER A 34 9.41 -8.16 -7.86
CA SER A 34 9.77 -7.24 -8.94
C SER A 34 8.64 -6.24 -9.18
N VAL A 35 9.01 -5.00 -9.43
CA VAL A 35 8.12 -3.92 -9.87
C VAL A 35 8.63 -3.31 -11.19
N ARG A 36 9.45 -4.05 -11.93
CA ARG A 36 10.01 -3.62 -13.21
C ARG A 36 8.90 -3.31 -14.21
N GLY A 37 9.03 -2.20 -14.93
CA GLY A 37 8.02 -1.73 -15.87
C GLY A 37 6.78 -1.13 -15.22
N LEU A 38 6.72 -1.02 -13.89
CA LEU A 38 5.58 -0.49 -13.15
C LEU A 38 5.86 0.93 -12.64
N ARG A 39 4.80 1.72 -12.54
CA ARG A 39 4.82 3.06 -11.96
C ARG A 39 4.47 2.95 -10.48
N LEU A 40 5.41 3.35 -9.63
CA LEU A 40 5.33 3.27 -8.18
C LEU A 40 5.08 4.64 -7.56
N LEU A 41 4.05 4.75 -6.75
CA LEU A 41 3.88 5.84 -5.77
C LEU A 41 4.29 5.35 -4.39
N THR A 42 5.08 6.12 -3.66
CA THR A 42 5.15 5.97 -2.21
C THR A 42 4.41 7.13 -1.55
N TYR A 43 3.54 6.84 -0.61
CA TYR A 43 2.81 7.84 0.16
C TYR A 43 3.23 7.83 1.64
N GLY A 44 3.42 9.02 2.22
CA GLY A 44 4.01 9.18 3.55
C GLY A 44 5.55 9.17 3.49
N TYR A 45 6.21 8.47 4.41
CA TYR A 45 7.68 8.40 4.44
C TYR A 45 8.20 7.09 3.81
N GLY A 46 7.86 6.83 2.56
CA GLY A 46 8.27 5.62 1.82
C GLY A 46 9.66 5.69 1.18
N THR A 47 10.29 6.86 1.15
CA THR A 47 11.58 7.10 0.48
C THR A 47 12.70 6.11 0.84
N PRO A 48 12.88 5.65 2.11
CA PRO A 48 13.92 4.69 2.47
C PRO A 48 13.80 3.33 1.79
N TYR A 49 12.61 2.99 1.30
CA TYR A 49 12.29 1.69 0.70
C TYR A 49 12.37 1.67 -0.82
N MET A 50 12.37 2.84 -1.47
CA MET A 50 12.40 2.96 -2.94
C MET A 50 13.66 2.39 -3.57
N ARG A 51 14.82 2.46 -2.88
CA ARG A 51 16.12 1.99 -3.41
C ARG A 51 16.18 0.49 -3.70
N GLY A 52 15.29 -0.29 -3.13
CA GLY A 52 15.24 -1.74 -3.33
C GLY A 52 14.19 -2.19 -4.35
N LEU A 53 13.52 -1.25 -4.99
CA LEU A 53 12.44 -1.49 -5.93
C LEU A 53 12.86 -0.96 -7.32
N ASP A 54 12.86 -1.85 -8.32
CA ASP A 54 13.29 -1.58 -9.70
C ASP A 54 12.13 -1.05 -10.58
N ALA A 55 11.35 -0.11 -10.04
CA ALA A 55 10.23 0.50 -10.75
C ALA A 55 10.72 1.33 -11.96
N GLU A 56 9.93 1.35 -13.03
CA GLU A 56 10.18 2.20 -14.19
C GLU A 56 10.17 3.69 -13.81
N ARG A 57 9.17 4.08 -13.04
CA ARG A 57 9.04 5.42 -12.47
C ARG A 57 8.61 5.32 -11.02
N ALA A 58 9.33 5.98 -10.12
CA ALA A 58 9.00 6.03 -8.71
C ALA A 58 8.91 7.47 -8.21
N ILE A 59 7.79 7.81 -7.58
CA ILE A 59 7.48 9.14 -7.04
C ILE A 59 7.16 9.00 -5.56
N ALA A 60 7.67 9.91 -4.73
CA ALA A 60 7.34 10.00 -3.32
C ALA A 60 6.42 11.19 -3.07
N ALA A 61 5.19 10.94 -2.65
CA ALA A 61 4.25 11.94 -2.19
C ALA A 61 4.22 11.96 -0.66
N MET A 62 4.42 13.13 -0.08
CA MET A 62 4.43 13.31 1.37
C MET A 62 3.26 14.20 1.77
N PRO A 63 2.50 13.83 2.82
CA PRO A 63 1.47 14.71 3.37
C PRO A 63 2.06 16.06 3.77
N ALA A 64 1.30 17.13 3.57
CA ALA A 64 1.74 18.49 3.92
C ALA A 64 2.12 18.61 5.41
N GLN A 65 1.42 17.89 6.28
CA GLN A 65 1.67 17.86 7.71
C GLN A 65 3.04 17.24 8.06
N LEU A 66 3.48 16.28 7.25
CA LEU A 66 4.77 15.64 7.44
C LEU A 66 5.95 16.50 6.94
N GLY A 67 5.69 17.35 5.93
CA GLY A 67 6.71 18.15 5.28
C GLY A 67 7.75 17.32 4.51
N VAL A 68 8.70 17.98 3.88
CA VAL A 68 9.84 17.34 3.21
C VAL A 68 11.08 17.49 4.08
N PRO A 69 11.82 16.42 4.35
CA PRO A 69 13.11 16.54 5.04
C PRO A 69 14.04 17.51 4.32
N ALA A 70 14.70 18.38 5.10
CA ALA A 70 15.58 19.41 4.59
C ALA A 70 16.73 18.85 3.72
N LYS A 71 17.21 17.63 4.04
CA LYS A 71 18.23 16.94 3.26
C LYS A 71 17.65 15.75 2.49
N PRO A 72 17.60 15.82 1.16
CA PRO A 72 17.09 14.72 0.36
C PRO A 72 17.96 13.47 0.45
N SER A 73 17.37 12.34 0.84
CA SER A 73 18.06 11.05 0.93
C SER A 73 17.99 10.21 -0.35
N SER A 74 17.26 10.64 -1.36
CA SER A 74 17.08 9.87 -2.60
C SER A 74 17.06 10.76 -3.85
N ARG A 75 17.38 10.15 -5.00
CA ARG A 75 17.32 10.78 -6.33
C ARG A 75 15.92 10.77 -6.95
N HIS A 76 14.95 10.12 -6.30
CA HIS A 76 13.58 10.02 -6.80
C HIS A 76 12.83 11.34 -6.65
N ALA A 77 11.92 11.61 -7.57
CA ALA A 77 11.03 12.76 -7.51
C ALA A 77 10.19 12.72 -6.21
N ARG A 78 10.09 13.89 -5.57
CA ARG A 78 9.34 14.07 -4.33
C ARG A 78 8.46 15.28 -4.44
N LEU A 79 7.30 15.19 -3.84
CA LEU A 79 6.36 16.31 -3.74
C LEU A 79 5.65 16.28 -2.38
N VAL A 80 5.18 17.42 -1.96
CA VAL A 80 4.24 17.57 -0.85
C VAL A 80 2.86 17.76 -1.45
N CYS A 81 1.86 17.13 -0.86
CA CYS A 81 0.48 17.22 -1.32
C CYS A 81 -0.51 17.20 -0.15
N ALA A 82 -1.70 17.72 -0.38
CA ALA A 82 -2.82 17.58 0.52
C ALA A 82 -3.35 16.12 0.46
N GLU A 83 -3.93 15.67 1.57
CA GLU A 83 -4.46 14.30 1.70
C GLU A 83 -5.67 14.05 0.80
N ASP A 84 -6.47 15.09 0.58
CA ASP A 84 -7.70 15.07 -0.20
C ASP A 84 -7.52 15.45 -1.67
N ALA A 85 -6.30 15.84 -2.09
CA ALA A 85 -6.00 16.32 -3.44
C ALA A 85 -4.62 15.85 -3.93
N LEU A 86 -4.50 14.58 -4.29
CA LEU A 86 -3.26 14.07 -4.90
C LEU A 86 -3.10 14.63 -6.33
N PRO A 87 -1.98 15.30 -6.66
CA PRO A 87 -1.78 15.97 -7.94
C PRO A 87 -1.35 14.99 -9.05
N PHE A 88 -2.08 13.89 -9.18
CA PHE A 88 -1.83 12.87 -10.19
C PHE A 88 -3.09 12.57 -10.99
N PRO A 89 -2.94 12.18 -12.27
CA PRO A 89 -4.06 11.69 -13.07
C PRO A 89 -4.71 10.45 -12.45
N ASP A 90 -5.95 10.19 -12.84
CA ASP A 90 -6.63 8.96 -12.50
C ASP A 90 -5.91 7.76 -13.14
N VAL A 91 -5.95 6.60 -12.47
CA VAL A 91 -5.45 5.33 -13.04
C VAL A 91 -3.98 5.44 -13.49
N PHE A 92 -3.15 6.13 -12.71
CA PHE A 92 -1.77 6.42 -13.12
C PHE A 92 -0.75 5.43 -12.55
N PHE A 93 -0.91 4.97 -11.31
CA PHE A 93 0.06 4.11 -10.63
C PHE A 93 -0.35 2.65 -10.63
N ASP A 94 0.61 1.77 -10.85
CA ASP A 94 0.40 0.32 -10.80
C ASP A 94 0.64 -0.24 -9.39
N ARG A 95 1.45 0.45 -8.57
CA ARG A 95 1.76 0.10 -7.17
C ARG A 95 1.77 1.35 -6.30
N ILE A 96 1.20 1.25 -5.11
CA ILE A 96 1.27 2.29 -4.09
C ILE A 96 1.78 1.67 -2.79
N LEU A 97 2.92 2.17 -2.30
CA LEU A 97 3.47 1.81 -0.99
C LEU A 97 3.16 2.92 0.01
N ILE A 98 2.50 2.57 1.11
CA ILE A 98 2.12 3.52 2.16
C ILE A 98 2.91 3.20 3.43
N VAL A 99 3.75 4.12 3.88
CA VAL A 99 4.53 4.01 5.12
C VAL A 99 4.53 5.34 5.83
N HIS A 100 4.20 5.37 7.11
CA HIS A 100 4.03 6.60 7.89
C HIS A 100 3.10 7.62 7.20
N GLY A 101 2.01 7.12 6.63
CA GLY A 101 1.09 7.96 5.87
C GLY A 101 -0.35 7.88 6.35
N LEU A 102 -0.75 6.84 7.12
CA LEU A 102 -2.10 6.72 7.64
C LEU A 102 -2.22 7.16 9.09
N GLU A 103 -1.22 6.89 9.91
CA GLU A 103 -1.25 7.15 11.35
C GLU A 103 -1.31 8.63 11.70
N GLY A 104 -0.82 9.50 10.82
CA GLY A 104 -0.86 10.95 10.96
C GLY A 104 -1.95 11.62 10.12
N ALA A 105 -2.71 10.87 9.34
CA ALA A 105 -3.71 11.44 8.46
C ALA A 105 -4.90 12.03 9.23
N GLU A 106 -5.25 13.27 8.91
CA GLU A 106 -6.42 13.96 9.48
C GLU A 106 -7.72 13.42 8.88
N ALA A 107 -7.70 13.10 7.59
CA ALA A 107 -8.87 12.68 6.82
C ALA A 107 -8.63 11.35 6.07
N LEU A 108 -8.63 10.24 6.79
CA LEU A 108 -8.35 8.90 6.25
C LEU A 108 -9.21 8.49 5.04
N ARG A 109 -10.52 8.75 5.09
CA ARG A 109 -11.43 8.39 4.00
C ARG A 109 -11.19 9.18 2.72
N PRO A 110 -11.06 10.52 2.73
CA PRO A 110 -10.61 11.30 1.58
C PRO A 110 -9.27 10.83 1.02
N LEU A 111 -8.26 10.61 1.88
CA LEU A 111 -6.96 10.10 1.47
C LEU A 111 -7.06 8.76 0.73
N LEU A 112 -7.73 7.77 1.32
CA LEU A 112 -7.89 6.45 0.70
C LEU A 112 -8.65 6.52 -0.63
N ARG A 113 -9.63 7.42 -0.75
CA ARG A 113 -10.35 7.69 -2.01
C ARG A 113 -9.41 8.25 -3.08
N GLN A 114 -8.51 9.17 -2.72
CA GLN A 114 -7.51 9.70 -3.64
C GLN A 114 -6.51 8.62 -4.08
N LEU A 115 -6.04 7.79 -3.14
CA LEU A 115 -5.17 6.66 -3.47
C LEU A 115 -5.87 5.65 -4.40
N TRP A 116 -7.16 5.39 -4.17
CA TRP A 116 -7.96 4.55 -5.05
C TRP A 116 -8.11 5.16 -6.44
N ARG A 117 -8.37 6.47 -6.55
CA ARG A 117 -8.50 7.20 -7.82
C ARG A 117 -7.26 7.07 -8.68
N VAL A 118 -6.08 7.30 -8.10
CA VAL A 118 -4.81 7.31 -8.85
C VAL A 118 -4.26 5.91 -9.12
N LEU A 119 -4.77 4.87 -8.45
CA LEU A 119 -4.36 3.47 -8.65
C LEU A 119 -5.02 2.89 -9.91
N ALA A 120 -4.25 2.15 -10.71
CA ALA A 120 -4.74 1.41 -11.87
C ALA A 120 -5.73 0.29 -11.46
N PRO A 121 -6.60 -0.20 -12.37
CA PRO A 121 -7.57 -1.26 -12.07
C PRO A 121 -6.94 -2.52 -11.50
N GLU A 122 -5.82 -2.99 -12.08
CA GLU A 122 -5.03 -4.14 -11.62
C GLU A 122 -3.96 -3.73 -10.61
N GLY A 123 -4.03 -2.50 -10.13
CA GLY A 123 -3.07 -1.94 -9.20
C GLY A 123 -3.21 -2.53 -7.80
N LYS A 124 -2.10 -2.49 -7.07
CA LYS A 124 -2.06 -2.95 -5.68
C LYS A 124 -1.48 -1.90 -4.75
N ILE A 125 -2.01 -1.84 -3.56
CA ILE A 125 -1.41 -1.08 -2.47
C ILE A 125 -0.73 -2.03 -1.49
N LEU A 126 0.38 -1.60 -0.91
CA LEU A 126 1.04 -2.23 0.22
C LEU A 126 1.10 -1.21 1.35
N LEU A 127 0.37 -1.48 2.41
CA LEU A 127 0.20 -0.60 3.54
C LEU A 127 0.99 -1.11 4.74
N ILE A 128 1.78 -0.25 5.37
CA ILE A 128 2.47 -0.51 6.63
C ILE A 128 1.94 0.47 7.67
N ALA A 129 1.26 -0.04 8.69
CA ALA A 129 0.64 0.76 9.74
C ALA A 129 0.95 0.20 11.14
N PRO A 130 1.11 1.06 12.17
CA PRO A 130 1.37 0.64 13.53
C PRO A 130 0.26 -0.27 14.07
N ASN A 131 0.65 -1.38 14.70
CA ASN A 131 -0.28 -2.29 15.36
C ASN A 131 -0.57 -1.81 16.78
N ARG A 132 -1.84 -1.51 17.09
CA ARG A 132 -2.29 -0.97 18.39
C ARG A 132 -1.88 -1.82 19.58
N THR A 133 -1.78 -3.14 19.42
CA THR A 133 -1.45 -4.07 20.51
C THR A 133 0.05 -4.26 20.71
N SER A 134 0.90 -3.58 19.94
CA SER A 134 2.35 -3.75 19.98
C SER A 134 3.03 -2.79 20.94
N LEU A 135 4.20 -3.19 21.44
CA LEU A 135 5.09 -2.31 22.21
C LEU A 135 5.58 -1.12 21.37
N TRP A 136 5.69 -1.28 20.04
CA TRP A 136 6.09 -0.21 19.15
C TRP A 136 5.07 0.93 19.09
N ALA A 137 3.78 0.61 19.24
CA ALA A 137 2.71 1.61 19.25
C ALA A 137 2.46 2.22 20.63
N GLN A 138 2.95 1.59 21.71
CA GLN A 138 2.73 2.04 23.09
C GLN A 138 3.88 2.87 23.63
N LEU A 139 5.03 2.86 22.96
CA LEU A 139 6.22 3.57 23.41
C LEU A 139 6.56 4.69 22.45
N ASP A 140 6.66 5.92 22.94
CA ASP A 140 7.08 7.12 22.18
C ASP A 140 8.58 7.11 21.80
N ARG A 141 9.15 5.93 21.59
CA ARG A 141 10.57 5.74 21.24
C ARG A 141 10.82 5.58 19.75
N SER A 142 9.76 5.52 18.98
CA SER A 142 9.85 5.32 17.54
C SER A 142 8.68 5.99 16.83
N PRO A 143 8.81 6.28 15.54
CA PRO A 143 7.73 6.77 14.72
C PRO A 143 6.45 5.95 14.76
N PHE A 144 6.55 4.66 15.01
CA PHE A 144 5.39 3.76 15.09
C PHE A 144 4.58 3.91 16.39
N GLY A 145 5.11 4.64 17.39
CA GLY A 145 4.40 5.02 18.62
C GLY A 145 3.64 6.34 18.52
N HIS A 146 3.87 7.10 17.43
CA HIS A 146 3.21 8.38 17.23
C HIS A 146 2.00 8.24 16.28
N GLY A 147 1.04 9.15 16.42
CA GLY A 147 -0.17 9.11 15.61
C GLY A 147 -1.16 8.03 16.06
N ARG A 148 -2.00 7.60 15.13
CA ARG A 148 -3.08 6.65 15.38
C ARG A 148 -2.64 5.22 15.06
N PRO A 149 -2.50 4.32 16.05
CA PRO A 149 -2.28 2.91 15.76
C PRO A 149 -3.62 2.24 15.39
N PHE A 150 -3.54 1.16 14.64
CA PHE A 150 -4.70 0.44 14.10
C PHE A 150 -4.80 -0.98 14.63
N SER A 151 -6.03 -1.46 14.82
CA SER A 151 -6.30 -2.89 14.89
C SER A 151 -6.49 -3.46 13.49
N ARG A 152 -6.34 -4.80 13.35
CA ARG A 152 -6.60 -5.47 12.07
C ARG A 152 -8.01 -5.22 11.56
N ALA A 153 -9.03 -5.36 12.42
CA ALA A 153 -10.42 -5.18 12.03
C ALA A 153 -10.72 -3.74 11.59
N GLU A 154 -10.08 -2.75 12.22
CA GLU A 154 -10.22 -1.34 11.84
C GLU A 154 -9.61 -1.07 10.47
N LEU A 155 -8.39 -1.55 10.20
CA LEU A 155 -7.76 -1.42 8.88
C LEU A 155 -8.57 -2.14 7.79
N GLU A 156 -9.05 -3.34 8.07
CA GLU A 156 -9.87 -4.10 7.13
C GLU A 156 -11.14 -3.34 6.75
N ARG A 157 -11.83 -2.78 7.74
CA ARG A 157 -13.03 -1.94 7.50
C ARG A 157 -12.69 -0.70 6.69
N LEU A 158 -11.63 0.03 7.08
CA LEU A 158 -11.20 1.22 6.35
C LEU A 158 -10.87 0.94 4.89
N LEU A 159 -10.17 -0.16 4.62
CA LEU A 159 -9.82 -0.56 3.25
C LEU A 159 -11.07 -0.91 2.45
N ARG A 160 -11.98 -1.72 3.00
CA ARG A 160 -13.22 -2.11 2.31
C ARG A 160 -14.15 -0.92 2.08
N ASP A 161 -14.30 -0.02 3.06
CA ASP A 161 -15.06 1.22 2.93
C ASP A 161 -14.50 2.12 1.80
N ALA A 162 -13.19 2.03 1.54
CA ALA A 162 -12.51 2.76 0.48
C ALA A 162 -12.37 1.97 -0.84
N MET A 163 -13.11 0.87 -1.01
CA MET A 163 -13.11 0.03 -2.21
C MET A 163 -11.76 -0.65 -2.49
N PHE A 164 -11.04 -1.02 -1.42
CA PHE A 164 -9.89 -1.90 -1.49
C PHE A 164 -10.23 -3.27 -0.93
N GLU A 165 -9.85 -4.35 -1.64
CA GLU A 165 -9.98 -5.72 -1.15
C GLU A 165 -8.65 -6.21 -0.61
N PRO A 166 -8.54 -6.46 0.70
CA PRO A 166 -7.33 -7.00 1.30
C PRO A 166 -7.03 -8.42 0.81
N LEU A 167 -5.82 -8.62 0.27
CA LEU A 167 -5.37 -9.90 -0.29
C LEU A 167 -4.49 -10.66 0.68
N ARG A 168 -3.58 -9.96 1.37
CA ARG A 168 -2.56 -10.56 2.23
C ARG A 168 -2.37 -9.74 3.48
N TRP A 169 -2.23 -10.43 4.61
CA TRP A 169 -1.97 -9.84 5.91
C TRP A 169 -0.70 -10.42 6.50
N GLU A 170 0.21 -9.55 6.89
CA GLU A 170 1.41 -9.92 7.62
C GLU A 170 1.64 -8.97 8.79
N ARG A 171 2.61 -9.32 9.63
CA ARG A 171 3.15 -8.47 10.67
C ARG A 171 4.66 -8.53 10.66
N ALA A 172 5.29 -7.48 11.16
CA ALA A 172 6.72 -7.38 11.31
C ALA A 172 7.08 -6.59 12.57
N LEU A 173 8.37 -6.45 12.85
CA LEU A 173 8.91 -5.76 14.01
C LEU A 173 8.48 -6.44 15.32
N TYR A 174 8.78 -7.75 15.43
CA TYR A 174 8.47 -8.52 16.63
C TYR A 174 9.44 -8.25 17.77
N ALA A 175 10.70 -7.85 17.49
CA ALA A 175 11.62 -7.44 18.53
C ALA A 175 11.14 -6.15 19.21
N PRO A 176 11.27 -6.01 20.53
CA PRO A 176 10.93 -4.77 21.23
C PRO A 176 11.78 -3.60 20.74
N PRO A 177 11.26 -2.34 20.77
CA PRO A 177 12.02 -1.16 20.34
C PRO A 177 13.11 -0.71 21.33
N PHE A 178 13.56 -1.60 22.23
CA PHE A 178 14.59 -1.33 23.24
C PHE A 178 15.44 -2.57 23.52
N GLY A 179 16.66 -2.36 24.09
CA GLY A 179 17.56 -3.43 24.54
C GLY A 179 18.34 -4.11 23.40
N PRO A 180 19.19 -5.11 23.75
CA PRO A 180 20.06 -5.82 22.81
C PRO A 180 19.34 -6.84 21.91
N MET A 181 18.04 -6.96 22.04
CA MET A 181 17.21 -8.00 21.39
C MET A 181 17.01 -7.84 19.87
N ARG A 182 17.82 -7.00 19.22
CA ARG A 182 17.85 -6.84 17.74
C ARG A 182 18.59 -7.97 17.04
N ALA A 183 18.97 -9.02 17.76
CA ALA A 183 19.68 -10.17 17.22
C ALA A 183 18.86 -10.87 16.13
N HIS A 184 19.57 -11.39 15.16
CA HIS A 184 19.05 -12.25 14.11
C HIS A 184 18.25 -13.42 14.73
N GLY A 185 16.99 -13.57 14.35
CA GLY A 185 16.12 -14.64 14.87
C GLY A 185 14.85 -14.17 15.55
N TRP A 186 14.81 -12.98 16.17
CA TRP A 186 13.61 -12.48 16.85
C TRP A 186 12.38 -12.36 15.92
N GLU A 187 12.60 -11.96 14.66
CA GLU A 187 11.51 -11.92 13.68
C GLU A 187 10.93 -13.31 13.41
N SER A 188 11.80 -14.33 13.29
CA SER A 188 11.37 -15.71 13.05
C SER A 188 10.70 -16.32 14.29
N ILE A 189 11.25 -16.08 15.48
CA ILE A 189 10.72 -16.55 16.75
C ILE A 189 9.38 -15.85 17.02
N GLY A 190 9.33 -14.54 16.87
CA GLY A 190 8.13 -13.74 17.11
C GLY A 190 6.97 -14.11 16.19
N THR A 191 7.26 -14.35 14.92
CA THR A 191 6.25 -14.81 13.95
C THR A 191 5.63 -16.15 14.36
N ARG A 192 6.42 -17.05 14.95
CA ARG A 192 5.97 -18.38 15.37
C ARG A 192 5.26 -18.38 16.73
N LEU A 193 5.85 -17.74 17.74
CA LEU A 193 5.39 -17.81 19.12
C LEU A 193 4.38 -16.72 19.47
N PHE A 194 4.50 -15.55 18.87
CA PHE A 194 3.71 -14.38 19.22
C PHE A 194 3.11 -13.68 17.98
N PRO A 195 2.37 -14.37 17.12
CA PRO A 195 1.93 -13.83 15.82
C PRO A 195 1.05 -12.56 15.93
N ARG A 196 0.53 -12.24 17.12
CA ARG A 196 -0.38 -11.10 17.33
C ARG A 196 0.30 -9.81 17.76
N ILE A 197 1.55 -9.84 18.23
CA ILE A 197 2.23 -8.68 18.85
C ILE A 197 3.24 -7.96 17.96
N GLY A 198 3.36 -8.33 16.67
CA GLY A 198 4.25 -7.61 15.74
C GLY A 198 3.97 -6.11 15.75
N GLY A 199 5.03 -5.30 15.64
CA GLY A 199 5.01 -3.84 15.73
C GLY A 199 4.11 -3.17 14.72
N VAL A 200 4.01 -3.74 13.52
CA VAL A 200 3.23 -3.19 12.42
C VAL A 200 2.38 -4.25 11.74
N HIS A 201 1.27 -3.82 11.17
CA HIS A 201 0.53 -4.54 10.15
C HIS A 201 1.12 -4.24 8.77
N ILE A 202 1.24 -5.27 7.93
CA ILE A 202 1.57 -5.15 6.52
C ILE A 202 0.41 -5.76 5.76
N VAL A 203 -0.24 -4.95 4.94
CA VAL A 203 -1.45 -5.34 4.21
C VAL A 203 -1.27 -5.08 2.74
N GLU A 204 -1.35 -6.12 1.92
CA GLU A 204 -1.51 -5.97 0.48
C GLU A 204 -3.00 -5.96 0.17
N ALA A 205 -3.45 -4.99 -0.64
CA ALA A 205 -4.82 -4.93 -1.12
C ALA A 205 -4.87 -4.53 -2.59
N SER A 206 -5.88 -5.01 -3.30
CA SER A 206 -6.18 -4.64 -4.68
C SER A 206 -7.29 -3.62 -4.74
N LYS A 207 -7.35 -2.88 -5.86
CA LYS A 207 -8.46 -2.01 -6.18
C LYS A 207 -9.69 -2.85 -6.49
N SER A 208 -10.80 -2.65 -5.77
CA SER A 208 -12.09 -3.23 -6.12
C SER A 208 -12.83 -2.29 -7.07
N LEU A 209 -13.28 -2.80 -8.21
CA LEU A 209 -14.06 -2.04 -9.19
C LEU A 209 -15.57 -2.16 -8.93
N TYR A 210 -15.98 -3.11 -8.08
CA TYR A 210 -17.37 -3.34 -7.72
C TYR A 210 -17.57 -3.11 -6.23
N ALA A 211 -18.66 -2.43 -5.88
CA ALA A 211 -19.06 -2.34 -4.47
C ALA A 211 -19.26 -3.75 -3.91
N PRO A 212 -18.82 -4.07 -2.70
CA PRO A 212 -19.12 -5.36 -2.09
C PRO A 212 -20.63 -5.48 -1.97
N VAL A 213 -21.22 -6.41 -2.71
CA VAL A 213 -22.61 -6.81 -2.51
C VAL A 213 -22.64 -7.50 -1.16
N GLY A 214 -23.41 -6.95 -0.20
CA GLY A 214 -23.52 -7.48 1.15
C GLY A 214 -23.88 -8.98 1.14
N PRO A 215 -23.64 -9.72 2.24
CA PRO A 215 -23.92 -11.14 2.29
C PRO A 215 -25.42 -11.38 2.12
N GLY A 216 -25.85 -11.67 0.89
CA GLY A 216 -27.27 -11.92 0.59
C GLY A 216 -27.64 -11.93 -0.88
N LEU A 217 -26.79 -11.56 -1.81
CA LEU A 217 -27.12 -11.65 -3.24
C LEU A 217 -26.02 -12.37 -4.02
N ALA A 218 -26.46 -13.35 -4.77
CA ALA A 218 -25.73 -14.37 -5.52
C ALA A 218 -24.44 -13.89 -6.24
N GLN A 219 -23.50 -14.83 -6.29
CA GLN A 219 -22.32 -14.76 -7.18
C GLN A 219 -22.75 -14.32 -8.58
N PRO A 220 -22.04 -13.38 -9.24
CA PRO A 220 -22.29 -13.06 -10.63
C PRO A 220 -22.07 -14.35 -11.44
N ALA A 221 -23.14 -14.78 -12.11
CA ALA A 221 -23.06 -15.85 -13.08
C ALA A 221 -21.91 -15.55 -14.04
N LYS A 222 -21.03 -16.52 -14.27
CA LYS A 222 -20.06 -16.47 -15.34
C LYS A 222 -20.83 -16.26 -16.63
N VAL A 223 -20.79 -15.06 -17.18
CA VAL A 223 -21.24 -14.80 -18.54
C VAL A 223 -20.25 -15.50 -19.44
N ALA A 224 -20.59 -16.73 -19.84
CA ALA A 224 -19.92 -17.38 -20.92
C ALA A 224 -20.16 -16.52 -22.16
N LEU A 225 -19.11 -15.90 -22.67
CA LEU A 225 -19.09 -15.36 -24.03
C LEU A 225 -19.28 -16.56 -24.98
N LYS A 226 -20.53 -16.77 -25.36
CA LYS A 226 -20.85 -17.64 -26.48
C LYS A 226 -20.38 -16.89 -27.74
N ALA A 227 -19.32 -17.39 -28.33
CA ALA A 227 -18.78 -16.85 -29.56
C ALA A 227 -19.93 -16.82 -30.59
N ALA A 228 -20.17 -15.67 -31.17
CA ALA A 228 -21.03 -15.50 -32.32
C ALA A 228 -20.32 -16.11 -33.55
N SER A 229 -20.57 -17.38 -33.82
CA SER A 229 -20.06 -18.10 -34.98
C SER A 229 -21.19 -18.46 -35.97
N ASP A 230 -22.28 -17.70 -35.99
CA ASP A 230 -23.36 -17.92 -36.95
C ASP A 230 -23.76 -16.59 -37.64
N PHE A 231 -22.82 -16.04 -38.39
CA PHE A 231 -23.13 -15.08 -39.42
C PHE A 231 -22.51 -15.57 -40.72
N ASN A 232 -23.09 -16.67 -41.23
CA ASN A 232 -22.88 -17.07 -42.61
C ASN A 232 -23.91 -16.34 -43.46
N MET A 233 -23.49 -15.32 -44.17
CA MET A 233 -24.30 -14.63 -45.18
C MET A 233 -24.26 -15.45 -46.46
N ASP A 234 -25.35 -16.05 -46.80
CA ASP A 234 -25.63 -16.51 -48.14
C ASP A 234 -25.65 -15.32 -49.11
N ALA A 235 -24.54 -15.19 -49.84
CA ALA A 235 -24.41 -14.30 -50.99
C ALA A 235 -24.41 -15.13 -52.27
N THR A 236 -25.57 -15.60 -52.67
CA THR A 236 -25.78 -16.10 -54.06
C THR A 236 -27.24 -16.04 -54.39
N SER A 237 -27.67 -14.94 -55.05
CA SER A 237 -28.72 -14.94 -56.08
C SER A 237 -29.05 -13.51 -56.46
N PHE A 238 -28.24 -12.92 -57.30
CA PHE A 238 -28.72 -11.88 -58.24
C PHE A 238 -27.82 -11.99 -59.47
N SER A 239 -28.23 -12.80 -60.39
CA SER A 239 -27.78 -12.69 -61.78
C SER A 239 -28.94 -13.08 -62.70
N SER A 240 -29.13 -12.20 -63.65
CA SER A 240 -29.86 -12.39 -64.89
C SER A 240 -31.42 -12.35 -64.85
N GLU A 241 -31.90 -11.17 -65.20
CA GLU A 241 -32.83 -11.06 -66.31
C GLU A 241 -33.00 -9.58 -66.75
N GLU A 242 -32.34 -9.24 -67.83
CA GLU A 242 -32.82 -8.13 -68.68
C GLU A 242 -32.52 -8.42 -70.13
N LYS A 243 -33.57 -8.49 -70.75
CA LYS A 243 -33.63 -8.32 -72.18
C LYS A 243 -34.53 -7.11 -72.46
#